data_81e53e0fdb4a102114582b2b6e4de569
#
_entry.id   81e53e0fdb4a102114582b2b6e4de569
#
_cell.length_a   1.000
_cell.length_b   1.000
_cell.length_c   1.000
_cell.angle_alpha   90.00
_cell.angle_beta   90.00
_cell.angle_gamma   90.00
#
_symmetry.space_group_name_H-M   'P 1'
#
loop_
_entity.id
_entity.type
_entity.pdbx_description
1 polymer ?
#
loop_
_entity_poly.entity_id
_entity_poly.type
_entity_poly.pdbx_seq_one_letter_code
_entity_poly.pdbx_strand_id
1 'polypeptide(L)'
;MSILRIACRAVASGSILAALVAAASLRAESPAEQRVIEAIKSPDLSVVHLWAPWCSNCQAELKSGGWLKMVKDNPQVKFYFVSVWNGGEDGRAMLTKFQIADQPNVTILADPGPRTGNKIKQFAGLPLSWIPTTWIYKGGDLRYALNYGEVRFPVLQQFLEDSKSEWSHKGEKSAEKS
;
A
#
# COMPACT_ATOMS: atom_id res chain seq x y z
N MET A 1 25.49 -65.61 -51.43
CA MET A 1 24.19 -65.20 -50.84
C MET A 1 24.47 -64.29 -49.65
N SER A 2 24.44 -62.98 -49.84
CA SER A 2 24.73 -61.99 -48.81
C SER A 2 23.44 -61.21 -48.44
N ILE A 3 23.01 -61.32 -47.27
CA ILE A 3 21.81 -60.64 -46.75
C ILE A 3 22.23 -59.26 -46.19
N LEU A 4 21.82 -58.23 -46.86
CA LEU A 4 22.03 -56.81 -46.48
C LEU A 4 21.03 -56.42 -45.38
N ARG A 5 21.52 -56.11 -44.15
CA ARG A 5 20.69 -55.56 -43.06
C ARG A 5 20.68 -54.06 -43.16
N ILE A 6 19.50 -53.51 -43.45
CA ILE A 6 19.25 -52.09 -43.40
C ILE A 6 18.90 -51.72 -41.96
N ALA A 7 19.74 -50.91 -41.33
CA ALA A 7 19.47 -50.36 -40.01
C ALA A 7 18.71 -49.02 -40.14
N CYS A 8 17.45 -49.01 -39.73
CA CYS A 8 16.68 -47.76 -39.54
C CYS A 8 17.18 -47.00 -38.35
N ARG A 9 17.75 -45.81 -38.56
CA ARG A 9 18.04 -44.85 -37.49
C ARG A 9 16.80 -44.01 -37.26
N ALA A 10 16.16 -44.17 -36.13
CA ALA A 10 15.11 -43.30 -35.65
C ALA A 10 15.74 -41.99 -35.17
N VAL A 11 15.41 -40.88 -35.83
CA VAL A 11 15.76 -39.53 -35.40
C VAL A 11 14.67 -39.08 -34.40
N ALA A 12 15.03 -39.07 -33.15
CA ALA A 12 14.17 -38.50 -32.11
C ALA A 12 14.27 -36.95 -32.15
N SER A 13 13.30 -36.33 -32.77
CA SER A 13 13.12 -34.86 -32.71
C SER A 13 12.59 -34.47 -31.33
N GLY A 14 13.52 -34.09 -30.44
CA GLY A 14 13.18 -33.52 -29.15
C GLY A 14 12.71 -32.06 -29.33
N SER A 15 11.42 -31.83 -29.28
CA SER A 15 10.84 -30.48 -29.20
C SER A 15 11.14 -29.90 -27.83
N ILE A 16 12.14 -29.02 -27.77
CA ILE A 16 12.39 -28.20 -26.59
C ILE A 16 11.31 -27.11 -26.54
N LEU A 17 10.27 -27.32 -25.74
CA LEU A 17 9.27 -26.32 -25.43
C LEU A 17 9.92 -25.29 -24.46
N ALA A 18 10.45 -24.20 -25.01
CA ALA A 18 10.96 -23.10 -24.23
C ALA A 18 9.76 -22.39 -23.61
N ALA A 19 9.46 -22.71 -22.34
CA ALA A 19 8.51 -21.95 -21.55
C ALA A 19 9.13 -20.56 -21.27
N LEU A 20 8.72 -19.55 -22.02
CA LEU A 20 8.94 -18.15 -21.68
C LEU A 20 8.13 -17.85 -20.40
N VAL A 21 8.74 -18.01 -19.25
CA VAL A 21 8.25 -17.43 -18.01
C VAL A 21 8.44 -15.92 -18.16
N ALA A 22 7.38 -15.20 -18.48
CA ALA A 22 7.35 -13.75 -18.40
C ALA A 22 7.56 -13.41 -16.92
N ALA A 23 8.81 -13.12 -16.57
CA ALA A 23 9.15 -12.53 -15.28
C ALA A 23 8.51 -11.14 -15.26
N ALA A 24 7.29 -11.03 -14.72
CA ALA A 24 6.78 -9.75 -14.30
C ALA A 24 7.86 -9.19 -13.36
N SER A 25 8.48 -8.09 -13.74
CA SER A 25 9.44 -7.39 -12.89
C SER A 25 8.70 -6.92 -11.65
N LEU A 26 8.70 -7.77 -10.62
CA LEU A 26 8.23 -7.39 -9.28
C LEU A 26 9.17 -6.28 -8.83
N ARG A 27 8.67 -5.05 -8.83
CA ARG A 27 9.40 -3.95 -8.23
C ARG A 27 9.70 -4.33 -6.78
N ALA A 28 10.96 -4.23 -6.38
CA ALA A 28 11.31 -4.41 -4.98
C ALA A 28 10.61 -3.33 -4.15
N GLU A 29 10.01 -3.75 -3.03
CA GLU A 29 9.38 -2.84 -2.07
C GLU A 29 10.42 -1.85 -1.53
N SER A 30 10.03 -0.58 -1.43
CA SER A 30 10.90 0.43 -0.81
C SER A 30 10.98 0.23 0.71
N PRO A 31 12.01 0.78 1.40
CA PRO A 31 12.09 0.73 2.86
C PRO A 31 10.86 1.33 3.54
N ALA A 32 10.26 2.38 2.98
CA ALA A 32 9.03 2.97 3.47
C ALA A 32 7.85 2.01 3.32
N GLU A 33 7.75 1.33 2.18
CA GLU A 33 6.73 0.34 1.90
C GLU A 33 6.83 -0.87 2.84
N GLN A 34 8.03 -1.43 3.01
CA GLN A 34 8.30 -2.52 3.96
C GLN A 34 7.91 -2.14 5.39
N ARG A 35 8.25 -0.90 5.80
CA ARG A 35 7.89 -0.39 7.14
C ARG A 35 6.38 -0.31 7.33
N VAL A 36 5.64 0.13 6.31
CA VAL A 36 4.17 0.16 6.34
C VAL A 36 3.59 -1.25 6.36
N ILE A 37 4.06 -2.15 5.49
CA ILE A 37 3.60 -3.55 5.43
C ILE A 37 3.78 -4.25 6.79
N GLU A 38 4.88 -4.00 7.48
CA GLU A 38 5.10 -4.56 8.81
C GLU A 38 4.15 -3.92 9.85
N ALA A 39 4.00 -2.61 9.79
CA ALA A 39 3.19 -1.86 10.75
C ALA A 39 1.70 -2.20 10.68
N ILE A 40 1.14 -2.38 9.49
CA ILE A 40 -0.29 -2.69 9.31
C ILE A 40 -0.70 -4.08 9.80
N LYS A 41 0.27 -5.01 10.01
CA LYS A 41 0.02 -6.33 10.61
C LYS A 41 -0.28 -6.26 12.11
N SER A 42 0.04 -5.12 12.75
CA SER A 42 -0.27 -4.90 14.17
C SER A 42 -1.77 -5.00 14.42
N PRO A 43 -2.20 -5.49 15.61
CA PRO A 43 -3.61 -5.43 16.03
C PRO A 43 -4.12 -4.00 16.19
N ASP A 44 -3.21 -3.02 16.29
CA ASP A 44 -3.56 -1.60 16.40
C ASP A 44 -4.22 -1.09 15.12
N LEU A 45 -5.15 -0.16 15.30
CA LEU A 45 -5.73 0.57 14.19
C LEU A 45 -4.67 1.50 13.57
N SER A 46 -4.47 1.37 12.27
CA SER A 46 -3.46 2.12 11.52
C SER A 46 -4.07 2.89 10.36
N VAL A 47 -3.65 4.14 10.21
CA VAL A 47 -4.01 5.01 9.07
C VAL A 47 -2.74 5.24 8.24
N VAL A 48 -2.78 4.89 6.97
CA VAL A 48 -1.70 5.15 6.01
C VAL A 48 -2.17 6.23 5.06
N HIS A 49 -1.54 7.41 5.15
CA HIS A 49 -1.84 8.56 4.31
C HIS A 49 -0.72 8.81 3.30
N LEU A 50 -1.00 8.54 2.03
CA LEU A 50 -0.06 8.74 0.93
C LEU A 50 -0.26 10.15 0.35
N TRP A 51 0.80 10.94 0.35
CA TRP A 51 0.73 12.36 0.05
C TRP A 51 2.02 12.88 -0.57
N ALA A 52 2.04 14.16 -0.96
CA ALA A 52 3.28 14.85 -1.30
C ALA A 52 3.18 16.35 -0.98
N PRO A 53 4.29 17.01 -0.61
CA PRO A 53 4.31 18.44 -0.28
C PRO A 53 3.89 19.34 -1.43
N TRP A 54 4.12 18.94 -2.67
CA TRP A 54 3.75 19.71 -3.87
C TRP A 54 2.30 19.49 -4.33
N CYS A 55 1.58 18.54 -3.74
CA CYS A 55 0.19 18.21 -4.11
C CYS A 55 -0.77 19.24 -3.50
N SER A 56 -1.53 19.94 -4.33
CA SER A 56 -2.44 21.02 -3.89
C SER A 56 -3.54 20.53 -2.95
N ASN A 57 -4.16 19.37 -3.24
CA ASN A 57 -5.18 18.78 -2.40
C ASN A 57 -4.61 18.31 -1.06
N CYS A 58 -3.40 17.73 -1.06
CA CYS A 58 -2.70 17.36 0.18
C CYS A 58 -2.45 18.59 1.06
N GLN A 59 -2.03 19.70 0.45
CA GLN A 59 -1.84 20.97 1.17
C GLN A 59 -3.17 21.53 1.70
N ALA A 60 -4.27 21.39 0.95
CA ALA A 60 -5.60 21.84 1.40
C ALA A 60 -6.05 21.07 2.66
N GLU A 61 -5.86 19.76 2.68
CA GLU A 61 -6.14 18.93 3.87
C GLU A 61 -5.32 19.38 5.09
N LEU A 62 -4.01 19.62 4.92
CA LEU A 62 -3.15 20.10 6.01
C LEU A 62 -3.59 21.48 6.51
N LYS A 63 -3.89 22.42 5.58
CA LYS A 63 -4.33 23.79 5.90
C LYS A 63 -5.67 23.82 6.64
N SER A 64 -6.54 22.85 6.41
CA SER A 64 -7.84 22.75 7.10
C SER A 64 -7.70 22.49 8.60
N GLY A 65 -6.54 22.03 9.07
CA GLY A 65 -6.32 21.58 10.45
C GLY A 65 -6.94 20.23 10.78
N GLY A 66 -7.61 19.60 9.82
CA GLY A 66 -8.32 18.35 10.03
C GLY A 66 -7.40 17.19 10.41
N TRP A 67 -6.22 17.08 9.80
CA TRP A 67 -5.24 16.05 10.17
C TRP A 67 -4.71 16.22 11.59
N LEU A 68 -4.38 17.45 12.01
CA LEU A 68 -3.92 17.69 13.38
C LEU A 68 -4.98 17.28 14.40
N LYS A 69 -6.24 17.69 14.15
CA LYS A 69 -7.36 17.30 15.00
C LYS A 69 -7.55 15.79 15.03
N MET A 70 -7.55 15.12 13.89
CA MET A 70 -7.71 13.68 13.74
C MET A 70 -6.65 12.89 14.53
N VAL A 71 -5.39 13.30 14.43
CA VAL A 71 -4.27 12.66 15.13
C VAL A 71 -4.39 12.84 16.64
N LYS A 72 -4.76 14.05 17.12
CA LYS A 72 -4.91 14.36 18.55
C LYS A 72 -6.12 13.66 19.16
N ASP A 73 -7.23 13.60 18.46
CA ASP A 73 -8.46 12.98 18.95
C ASP A 73 -8.38 11.44 19.00
N ASN A 74 -7.41 10.84 18.28
CA ASN A 74 -7.24 9.40 18.19
C ASN A 74 -5.84 8.95 18.62
N PRO A 75 -5.41 9.17 19.88
CA PRO A 75 -4.04 8.89 20.32
C PRO A 75 -3.66 7.40 20.26
N GLN A 76 -4.64 6.50 20.27
CA GLN A 76 -4.46 5.05 20.17
C GLN A 76 -4.27 4.57 18.71
N VAL A 77 -4.58 5.41 17.70
CA VAL A 77 -4.43 5.08 16.29
C VAL A 77 -3.01 5.44 15.84
N LYS A 78 -2.39 4.58 15.05
CA LYS A 78 -1.08 4.83 14.44
C LYS A 78 -1.26 5.51 13.08
N PHE A 79 -0.68 6.68 12.90
CA PHE A 79 -0.76 7.43 11.65
C PHE A 79 0.59 7.40 10.92
N TYR A 80 0.58 6.92 9.69
CA TYR A 80 1.73 6.87 8.80
C TYR A 80 1.53 7.88 7.67
N PHE A 81 2.26 8.99 7.71
CA PHE A 81 2.32 9.95 6.62
C PHE A 81 3.47 9.55 5.70
N VAL A 82 3.13 9.02 4.54
CA VAL A 82 4.11 8.54 3.57
C VAL A 82 4.17 9.48 2.39
N SER A 83 5.28 10.21 2.26
CA SER A 83 5.53 11.02 1.08
C SER A 83 5.87 10.11 -0.10
N VAL A 84 5.08 10.20 -1.17
CA VAL A 84 5.27 9.44 -2.41
C VAL A 84 5.46 10.39 -3.58
N TRP A 85 6.11 9.90 -4.65
CA TRP A 85 6.39 10.72 -5.83
C TRP A 85 7.12 12.03 -5.52
N ASN A 86 8.03 11.98 -4.58
CA ASN A 86 8.75 13.15 -4.07
C ASN A 86 10.28 12.93 -4.00
N GLY A 87 10.80 11.93 -4.72
CA GLY A 87 12.24 11.69 -4.83
C GLY A 87 12.91 11.27 -3.53
N GLY A 88 12.18 10.66 -2.59
CA GLY A 88 12.72 10.25 -1.29
C GLY A 88 12.64 11.32 -0.19
N GLU A 89 12.10 12.51 -0.48
CA GLU A 89 11.89 13.57 0.52
C GLU A 89 10.63 13.31 1.34
N ASP A 90 10.72 13.32 2.67
CA ASP A 90 9.65 12.91 3.58
C ASP A 90 8.58 13.99 3.81
N GLY A 91 8.84 15.22 3.40
CA GLY A 91 7.92 16.34 3.60
C GLY A 91 7.76 16.79 5.05
N ARG A 92 8.61 16.32 5.97
CA ARG A 92 8.58 16.62 7.42
C ARG A 92 8.42 18.11 7.74
N ALA A 93 9.13 18.97 7.02
CA ALA A 93 9.07 20.41 7.26
C ALA A 93 7.62 20.95 7.12
N MET A 94 6.85 20.43 6.17
CA MET A 94 5.44 20.83 6.02
C MET A 94 4.58 20.27 7.15
N LEU A 95 4.76 19.01 7.54
CA LEU A 95 4.02 18.42 8.66
C LEU A 95 4.33 19.11 9.99
N THR A 96 5.59 19.54 10.20
CA THR A 96 5.99 20.35 11.36
C THR A 96 5.28 21.71 11.37
N LYS A 97 5.21 22.39 10.21
CA LYS A 97 4.47 23.65 10.08
C LYS A 97 3.01 23.53 10.54
N PHE A 98 2.40 22.37 10.31
CA PHE A 98 1.01 22.07 10.72
C PHE A 98 0.92 21.30 12.04
N GLN A 99 2.01 21.22 12.82
CA GLN A 99 2.09 20.60 14.16
C GLN A 99 1.73 19.11 14.20
N ILE A 100 1.89 18.41 13.07
CA ILE A 100 1.59 16.99 12.92
C ILE A 100 2.83 16.14 13.20
N ALA A 101 4.01 16.60 12.77
CA ALA A 101 5.25 15.81 12.77
C ALA A 101 5.67 15.30 14.16
N ASP A 102 5.37 16.05 15.22
CA ASP A 102 5.81 15.77 16.58
C ASP A 102 4.75 15.06 17.43
N GLN A 103 3.65 14.63 16.82
CA GLN A 103 2.63 13.87 17.54
C GLN A 103 3.11 12.44 17.80
N PRO A 104 2.93 11.88 19.02
CA PRO A 104 3.54 10.62 19.44
C PRO A 104 3.04 9.39 18.66
N ASN A 105 1.88 9.49 18.04
CA ASN A 105 1.25 8.44 17.24
C ASN A 105 1.45 8.63 15.73
N VAL A 106 2.34 9.55 15.31
CA VAL A 106 2.67 9.83 13.92
C VAL A 106 4.03 9.27 13.54
N THR A 107 4.09 8.60 12.41
CA THR A 107 5.31 8.15 11.74
C THR A 107 5.38 8.77 10.36
N ILE A 108 6.51 9.39 10.03
CA ILE A 108 6.75 10.05 8.74
C ILE A 108 7.72 9.20 7.94
N LEU A 109 7.35 8.86 6.71
CA LEU A 109 8.12 8.00 5.80
C LEU A 109 8.20 8.65 4.42
N ALA A 110 9.19 8.23 3.64
CA ALA A 110 9.36 8.65 2.25
C ALA A 110 9.60 7.45 1.32
N ASP A 111 8.82 7.36 0.26
CA ASP A 111 9.11 6.47 -0.85
C ASP A 111 10.11 7.15 -1.80
N PRO A 112 11.16 6.44 -2.28
CA PRO A 112 12.19 7.03 -3.13
C PRO A 112 11.72 7.33 -4.56
N GLY A 113 10.50 6.92 -4.93
CA GLY A 113 9.96 7.08 -6.27
C GLY A 113 9.91 8.54 -6.76
N PRO A 114 10.24 8.79 -8.04
CA PRO A 114 10.30 10.13 -8.59
C PRO A 114 8.90 10.73 -8.80
N ARG A 115 8.85 12.06 -8.90
CA ARG A 115 7.61 12.80 -9.19
C ARG A 115 7.09 12.58 -10.61
N THR A 116 8.00 12.39 -11.56
CA THR A 116 7.70 12.26 -12.99
C THR A 116 8.40 11.03 -13.56
N GLY A 117 7.98 10.57 -14.73
CA GLY A 117 8.53 9.37 -15.35
C GLY A 117 8.01 8.09 -14.68
N ASN A 118 8.91 7.25 -14.18
CA ASN A 118 8.59 5.96 -13.58
C ASN A 118 8.04 6.10 -12.15
N LYS A 119 6.92 6.79 -11.99
CA LYS A 119 6.21 6.84 -10.71
C LYS A 119 5.78 5.45 -10.26
N ILE A 120 5.82 5.20 -8.96
CA ILE A 120 5.20 4.00 -8.41
C ILE A 120 3.71 4.01 -8.68
N LYS A 121 3.16 2.86 -9.05
CA LYS A 121 1.73 2.65 -9.33
C LYS A 121 1.05 1.77 -8.30
N GLN A 122 1.82 1.28 -7.34
CA GLN A 122 1.38 0.46 -6.23
C GLN A 122 2.18 0.83 -5.00
N PHE A 123 1.59 0.65 -3.83
CA PHE A 123 2.23 0.78 -2.54
C PHE A 123 1.57 -0.20 -1.57
N ALA A 124 2.34 -0.97 -0.82
CA ALA A 124 1.86 -2.01 0.10
C ALA A 124 0.80 -2.94 -0.52
N GLY A 125 1.03 -3.36 -1.77
CA GLY A 125 0.14 -4.26 -2.52
C GLY A 125 -1.13 -3.62 -3.09
N LEU A 126 -1.41 -2.34 -2.80
CA LEU A 126 -2.59 -1.64 -3.31
C LEU A 126 -2.25 -0.69 -4.47
N PRO A 127 -3.16 -0.51 -5.43
CA PRO A 127 -3.02 0.47 -6.50
C PRO A 127 -2.88 1.90 -5.96
N LEU A 128 -1.93 2.66 -6.51
CA LEU A 128 -1.71 4.07 -6.20
C LEU A 128 -1.79 4.89 -7.50
N SER A 129 -2.95 5.47 -7.77
CA SER A 129 -3.19 6.28 -8.96
C SER A 129 -3.28 7.78 -8.66
N TRP A 130 -3.62 8.13 -7.43
CA TRP A 130 -3.87 9.51 -6.97
C TRP A 130 -3.26 9.75 -5.61
N ILE A 131 -3.02 11.01 -5.28
CA ILE A 131 -2.75 11.52 -3.94
C ILE A 131 -3.60 12.80 -3.75
N PRO A 132 -4.09 13.07 -2.51
CA PRO A 132 -3.95 12.22 -1.33
C PRO A 132 -4.75 10.92 -1.43
N THR A 133 -4.21 9.86 -0.80
CA THR A 133 -4.87 8.56 -0.66
C THR A 133 -4.74 8.12 0.79
N THR A 134 -5.83 7.65 1.38
CA THR A 134 -5.85 7.24 2.79
C THR A 134 -6.43 5.84 2.94
N TRP A 135 -5.69 4.97 3.61
CA TRP A 135 -6.10 3.60 3.91
C TRP A 135 -6.17 3.40 5.41
N ILE A 136 -7.16 2.63 5.87
CA ILE A 136 -7.35 2.25 7.27
C ILE A 136 -7.19 0.74 7.38
N TYR A 137 -6.31 0.30 8.29
CA TYR A 137 -6.04 -1.11 8.56
C TYR A 137 -6.27 -1.44 10.03
N LYS A 138 -6.66 -2.70 10.30
CA LYS A 138 -6.66 -3.30 11.62
C LYS A 138 -6.27 -4.77 11.52
N GLY A 139 -5.24 -5.19 12.24
CA GLY A 139 -4.81 -6.59 12.28
C GLY A 139 -4.39 -7.16 10.92
N GLY A 140 -3.83 -6.36 10.02
CA GLY A 140 -3.47 -6.74 8.65
C GLY A 140 -4.58 -6.57 7.63
N ASP A 141 -5.84 -6.42 8.07
CA ASP A 141 -6.98 -6.27 7.17
C ASP A 141 -7.20 -4.82 6.75
N LEU A 142 -7.32 -4.60 5.45
CA LEU A 142 -7.76 -3.32 4.91
C LEU A 142 -9.25 -3.11 5.23
N ARG A 143 -9.55 -2.11 6.06
CA ARG A 143 -10.92 -1.75 6.43
C ARG A 143 -11.53 -0.76 5.44
N TYR A 144 -10.80 0.29 5.10
CA TYR A 144 -11.23 1.33 4.16
C TYR A 144 -10.09 1.81 3.29
N ALA A 145 -10.42 2.13 2.04
CA ALA A 145 -9.54 2.79 1.10
C ALA A 145 -10.24 4.02 0.52
N LEU A 146 -9.63 5.19 0.74
CA LEU A 146 -10.12 6.49 0.31
C LEU A 146 -9.14 7.02 -0.74
N ASN A 147 -9.48 6.86 -2.00
CA ASN A 147 -8.61 7.22 -3.14
C ASN A 147 -9.09 8.50 -3.85
N TYR A 148 -9.72 9.42 -3.11
CA TYR A 148 -10.27 10.65 -3.67
C TYR A 148 -9.57 11.88 -3.11
N GLY A 149 -9.51 12.94 -3.92
CA GLY A 149 -8.72 14.14 -3.75
C GLY A 149 -8.74 14.80 -2.37
N GLU A 150 -9.86 14.87 -1.68
CA GLU A 150 -9.93 15.40 -0.32
C GLU A 150 -10.50 14.36 0.64
N VAL A 151 -9.82 14.20 1.78
CA VAL A 151 -10.38 13.44 2.89
C VAL A 151 -11.40 14.30 3.60
N ARG A 152 -12.63 13.82 3.68
CA ARG A 152 -13.65 14.42 4.53
C ARG A 152 -13.45 13.93 5.95
N PHE A 153 -12.86 14.73 6.82
CA PHE A 153 -12.48 14.33 8.17
C PHE A 153 -13.62 13.76 9.04
N PRO A 154 -14.86 14.26 8.99
CA PRO A 154 -15.98 13.62 9.69
C PRO A 154 -16.24 12.19 9.20
N VAL A 155 -16.11 11.93 7.89
CA VAL A 155 -16.26 10.58 7.30
C VAL A 155 -15.09 9.69 7.69
N LEU A 156 -13.87 10.22 7.67
CA LEU A 156 -12.69 9.47 8.13
C LEU A 156 -12.82 9.09 9.61
N GLN A 157 -13.31 9.99 10.46
CA GLN A 157 -13.58 9.69 11.87
C GLN A 157 -14.61 8.56 12.01
N GLN A 158 -15.69 8.58 11.22
CA GLN A 158 -16.68 7.52 11.21
C GLN A 158 -16.05 6.18 10.83
N PHE A 159 -15.21 6.15 9.79
CA PHE A 159 -14.52 4.93 9.38
C PHE A 159 -13.53 4.43 10.45
N LEU A 160 -12.90 5.31 11.20
CA LEU A 160 -12.08 4.91 12.34
C LEU A 160 -12.92 4.27 13.45
N GLU A 161 -14.07 4.84 13.77
CA GLU A 161 -14.98 4.27 14.78
C GLU A 161 -15.49 2.89 14.33
N ASP A 162 -15.95 2.75 13.09
CA ASP A 162 -16.43 1.49 12.53
C ASP A 162 -15.32 0.40 12.52
N SER A 163 -14.07 0.82 12.33
CA SER A 163 -12.92 -0.08 12.29
C SER A 163 -12.47 -0.56 13.67
N LYS A 164 -12.95 0.04 14.76
CA LYS A 164 -12.64 -0.42 16.13
C LYS A 164 -13.29 -1.77 16.44
N SER A 165 -14.47 -2.04 15.86
CA SER A 165 -15.17 -3.30 16.04
C SER A 165 -14.53 -4.43 15.23
N GLU A 166 -14.71 -5.67 15.70
CA GLU A 166 -14.38 -6.84 14.89
C GLU A 166 -15.42 -7.00 13.77
N TRP A 167 -14.93 -7.10 12.53
CA TRP A 167 -15.78 -7.37 11.39
C TRP A 167 -15.95 -8.88 11.24
N SER A 168 -17.17 -9.39 11.45
CA SER A 168 -17.45 -10.80 11.18
C SER A 168 -17.45 -11.02 9.66
N HIS A 169 -16.58 -11.89 9.16
CA HIS A 169 -16.69 -12.42 7.81
C HIS A 169 -17.95 -13.31 7.76
N LYS A 170 -19.06 -12.77 7.27
CA LYS A 170 -20.32 -13.51 7.08
C LYS A 170 -20.18 -14.54 5.95
N GLY A 171 -19.22 -15.43 6.01
CA GLY A 171 -18.98 -16.43 4.97
C GLY A 171 -18.42 -17.75 5.47
N GLU A 172 -17.82 -17.79 6.65
CA GLU A 172 -17.11 -19.00 7.13
C GLU A 172 -17.91 -19.97 7.98
N LYS A 173 -19.20 -19.71 8.27
CA LYS A 173 -19.99 -20.57 9.16
C LYS A 173 -20.82 -21.66 8.47
N SER A 174 -20.68 -21.88 7.17
CA SER A 174 -21.46 -22.92 6.47
C SER A 174 -20.70 -24.19 6.11
N ALA A 175 -19.40 -24.31 6.41
CA ALA A 175 -18.60 -25.48 6.02
C ALA A 175 -18.33 -26.50 7.14
N GLU A 176 -18.77 -26.29 8.37
CA GLU A 176 -18.44 -27.19 9.49
C GLU A 176 -19.68 -27.88 10.14
N LYS A 177 -20.69 -28.21 9.36
CA LYS A 177 -21.72 -29.15 9.78
C LYS A 177 -22.24 -29.94 8.57
N SER A 178 -21.52 -30.96 8.18
CA SER A 178 -22.01 -32.10 7.44
C SER A 178 -21.19 -33.32 7.78
#